data_cd5f4e4cb3caa538e5326f69b299fe89
#
_entry.id   cd5f4e4cb3caa538e5326f69b299fe89
#
_cell.length_a   1.000
_cell.length_b   1.000
_cell.length_c   1.000
_cell.angle_alpha   90.00
_cell.angle_beta   90.00
_cell.angle_gamma   90.00
#
_symmetry.space_group_name_H-M   'P 1'
#
loop_
_entity.id
_entity.type
_entity.pdbx_description
1 polymer ?
#
loop_
_entity_poly.entity_id
_entity_poly.type
_entity_poly.pdbx_seq_one_letter_code
_entity_poly.pdbx_strand_id
1 'polypeptide(L)'
;MKSMVKSYAMPFLGMAFFWVYFRYQSFFGLLYPLELDGRAFGLSLVYPVFLTFLLALCVVAVLAGGLLERVLRKRRLFVPFAGILGSVGVMSSFAAIEGLLPLWVVWMAMPLVTLSFATGCWAWALFFCSRFTFEGVTVMIASYGASLLVLSQGVPYLIAALAPAAVGVTWKFAPFPRVACCEDRGLSSFKEGTSCIVLLIVFLLAGSVLRGIVDTAESNSGGLMLRWPFSLVLSGGMLAYVVRCEKKRREDVADVVGARLALSVERIVLKMWMALSLLFFAALFGGFLEGSYIFSGNIVVAVRSMLDVLLWVTLCGFSYAKKASPILMFSVFGIPTDVASWALRYVALPDALDAWPHG
;
A
#
# COMPACT_ATOMS: atom_id res chain seq x y z
N MET A 1 -1.27 -12.67 25.45
CA MET A 1 -0.10 -12.31 24.62
C MET A 1 0.43 -13.48 23.77
N LYS A 2 0.75 -14.67 24.32
CA LYS A 2 1.26 -15.83 23.55
C LYS A 2 0.33 -16.29 22.39
N SER A 3 -0.99 -16.31 22.58
CA SER A 3 -1.96 -16.70 21.54
C SER A 3 -2.07 -15.67 20.41
N MET A 4 -1.98 -14.38 20.74
CA MET A 4 -2.00 -13.28 19.79
C MET A 4 -0.78 -13.30 18.87
N VAL A 5 0.42 -13.47 19.45
CA VAL A 5 1.67 -13.59 18.67
C VAL A 5 1.56 -14.76 17.68
N LYS A 6 1.07 -15.93 18.12
CA LYS A 6 0.91 -17.09 17.26
C LYS A 6 -0.08 -16.88 16.12
N SER A 7 -1.14 -16.08 16.34
CA SER A 7 -2.18 -15.82 15.32
C SER A 7 -1.79 -14.75 14.31
N TYR A 8 -0.92 -13.81 14.67
CA TYR A 8 -0.57 -12.67 13.82
C TYR A 8 0.89 -12.62 13.34
N ALA A 9 1.75 -13.55 13.77
CA ALA A 9 3.16 -13.56 13.34
C ALA A 9 3.31 -13.67 11.81
N MET A 10 2.63 -14.65 11.19
CA MET A 10 2.68 -14.81 9.73
C MET A 10 2.01 -13.66 8.98
N PRO A 11 0.82 -13.16 9.38
CA PRO A 11 0.24 -11.96 8.82
C PRO A 11 1.12 -10.72 8.95
N PHE A 12 1.79 -10.53 10.08
CA PHE A 12 2.74 -9.43 10.28
C PHE A 12 3.90 -9.50 9.29
N LEU A 13 4.57 -10.64 9.21
CA LEU A 13 5.69 -10.85 8.29
C LEU A 13 5.25 -10.70 6.82
N GLY A 14 4.12 -11.32 6.46
CA GLY A 14 3.62 -11.25 5.10
C GLY A 14 3.22 -9.86 4.69
N MET A 15 2.59 -9.10 5.58
CA MET A 15 2.24 -7.72 5.31
C MET A 15 3.49 -6.80 5.31
N ALA A 16 4.51 -7.08 6.13
CA ALA A 16 5.78 -6.36 6.08
C ALA A 16 6.49 -6.56 4.72
N PHE A 17 6.58 -7.81 4.23
CA PHE A 17 7.10 -8.09 2.89
C PHE A 17 6.23 -7.49 1.78
N PHE A 18 4.90 -7.49 1.95
CA PHE A 18 4.02 -6.82 1.01
C PHE A 18 4.28 -5.31 0.97
N TRP A 19 4.47 -4.64 2.11
CA TRP A 19 4.83 -3.23 2.16
C TRP A 19 6.22 -2.96 1.59
N VAL A 20 7.19 -3.84 1.80
CA VAL A 20 8.48 -3.76 1.10
C VAL A 20 8.25 -3.82 -0.41
N TYR A 21 7.50 -4.78 -0.89
CA TYR A 21 7.19 -4.93 -2.31
C TYR A 21 6.40 -3.74 -2.87
N PHE A 22 5.38 -3.30 -2.17
CA PHE A 22 4.53 -2.18 -2.54
C PHE A 22 5.27 -0.84 -2.53
N ARG A 23 6.06 -0.59 -1.48
CA ARG A 23 6.75 0.69 -1.27
C ARG A 23 8.08 0.78 -1.96
N TYR A 24 8.73 -0.30 -2.04
CA TYR A 24 9.94 -0.40 -2.80
C TYR A 24 9.57 -0.44 -4.28
N GLN A 25 8.93 0.55 -4.74
CA GLN A 25 8.81 0.86 -6.17
C GLN A 25 10.17 0.77 -6.90
N SER A 26 11.13 0.18 -6.25
CA SER A 26 12.50 -0.09 -6.65
C SER A 26 12.60 -0.95 -7.87
N PHE A 27 11.61 -1.75 -8.12
CA PHE A 27 11.47 -2.30 -9.45
C PHE A 27 11.43 -1.16 -10.48
N PHE A 28 10.71 -0.08 -10.17
CA PHE A 28 10.62 1.11 -11.01
C PHE A 28 11.70 2.15 -10.68
N GLY A 29 12.07 2.32 -9.43
CA GLY A 29 13.16 3.20 -9.00
C GLY A 29 14.55 2.76 -9.47
N LEU A 30 14.73 1.47 -9.81
CA LEU A 30 15.94 0.95 -10.43
C LEU A 30 15.93 1.11 -11.96
N LEU A 31 14.74 1.13 -12.56
CA LEU A 31 14.60 1.39 -13.99
C LEU A 31 14.75 2.89 -14.30
N TYR A 32 14.36 3.76 -13.38
CA TYR A 32 14.41 5.22 -13.58
C TYR A 32 15.82 5.78 -13.85
N PRO A 33 16.90 5.38 -13.11
CA PRO A 33 18.25 5.82 -13.45
C PRO A 33 18.73 5.40 -14.84
N LEU A 34 18.20 4.32 -15.39
CA LEU A 34 18.56 3.85 -16.74
C LEU A 34 17.94 4.69 -17.85
N GLU A 35 16.79 5.34 -17.59
CA GLU A 35 16.19 6.31 -18.52
C GLU A 35 17.08 7.55 -18.65
N LEU A 36 17.68 8.02 -17.56
CA LEU A 36 18.57 9.18 -17.54
C LEU A 36 19.88 8.92 -18.31
N ASP A 37 20.35 7.68 -18.37
CA ASP A 37 21.57 7.30 -19.10
C ASP A 37 21.35 7.05 -20.61
N GLY A 38 20.13 7.25 -21.11
CA GLY A 38 19.80 7.04 -22.52
C GLY A 38 19.88 5.58 -23.00
N ARG A 39 20.18 4.63 -22.09
CA ARG A 39 20.32 3.20 -22.40
C ARG A 39 18.98 2.47 -22.51
N ALA A 40 17.91 3.13 -22.10
CA ALA A 40 16.64 2.47 -21.84
C ALA A 40 15.51 2.97 -22.75
N PHE A 41 15.80 3.17 -24.03
CA PHE A 41 14.74 3.47 -24.99
C PHE A 41 13.64 2.41 -24.91
N GLY A 42 12.45 2.82 -24.44
CA GLY A 42 11.28 1.95 -24.25
C GLY A 42 11.05 1.48 -22.82
N LEU A 43 11.98 1.62 -21.86
CA LEU A 43 11.72 1.29 -20.44
C LEU A 43 10.84 2.33 -19.75
N SER A 44 10.76 3.57 -20.26
CA SER A 44 9.78 4.56 -19.86
C SER A 44 8.34 4.07 -19.97
N LEU A 45 8.06 3.16 -20.90
CA LEU A 45 6.75 2.54 -21.10
C LEU A 45 6.49 1.34 -20.18
N VAL A 46 7.51 0.80 -19.50
CA VAL A 46 7.35 -0.37 -18.61
C VAL A 46 6.39 -0.06 -17.47
N TYR A 47 6.50 1.12 -16.90
CA TYR A 47 5.62 1.55 -15.81
C TYR A 47 4.15 1.72 -16.24
N PRO A 48 3.83 2.47 -17.32
CA PRO A 48 2.47 2.51 -17.86
C PRO A 48 1.92 1.13 -18.21
N VAL A 49 2.73 0.23 -18.76
CA VAL A 49 2.32 -1.15 -19.07
C VAL A 49 1.98 -1.93 -17.80
N PHE A 50 2.81 -1.84 -16.75
CA PHE A 50 2.49 -2.43 -15.46
C PHE A 50 1.15 -1.91 -14.91
N LEU A 51 0.93 -0.59 -14.93
CA LEU A 51 -0.32 0.02 -14.46
C LEU A 51 -1.52 -0.46 -15.29
N THR A 52 -1.36 -0.59 -16.60
CA THR A 52 -2.41 -1.07 -17.50
C THR A 52 -2.78 -2.53 -17.20
N PHE A 53 -1.80 -3.41 -17.01
CA PHE A 53 -2.03 -4.79 -16.60
C PHE A 53 -2.70 -4.86 -15.23
N LEU A 54 -2.31 -4.02 -14.30
CA LEU A 54 -2.89 -3.96 -12.96
C LEU A 54 -4.36 -3.55 -13.01
N LEU A 55 -4.71 -2.54 -13.79
CA LEU A 55 -6.10 -2.13 -14.01
C LEU A 55 -6.91 -3.22 -14.73
N ALA A 56 -6.34 -3.89 -15.72
CA ALA A 56 -6.99 -5.02 -16.38
C ALA A 56 -7.31 -6.15 -15.39
N LEU A 57 -6.38 -6.48 -14.49
CA LEU A 57 -6.61 -7.45 -13.42
C LEU A 57 -7.71 -6.98 -12.44
N CYS A 58 -7.79 -5.68 -12.15
CA CYS A 58 -8.88 -5.13 -11.34
C CYS A 58 -10.24 -5.31 -12.04
N VAL A 59 -10.34 -5.07 -13.34
CA VAL A 59 -11.57 -5.32 -14.12
C VAL A 59 -11.95 -6.81 -14.04
N VAL A 60 -11.01 -7.72 -14.25
CA VAL A 60 -11.25 -9.16 -14.11
C VAL A 60 -11.72 -9.50 -12.69
N ALA A 61 -11.13 -8.90 -11.66
CA ALA A 61 -11.51 -9.13 -10.28
C ALA A 61 -12.91 -8.57 -9.96
N VAL A 62 -13.33 -7.47 -10.57
CA VAL A 62 -14.70 -6.95 -10.45
C VAL A 62 -15.70 -7.91 -11.10
N LEU A 63 -15.39 -8.44 -12.28
CA LEU A 63 -16.28 -9.35 -13.02
C LEU A 63 -16.33 -10.76 -12.41
N ALA A 64 -15.21 -11.25 -11.88
CA ALA A 64 -15.05 -12.62 -11.40
C ALA A 64 -14.72 -12.71 -9.89
N GLY A 65 -15.03 -11.68 -9.10
CA GLY A 65 -14.62 -11.55 -7.70
C GLY A 65 -15.01 -12.74 -6.81
N GLY A 66 -16.21 -13.28 -6.96
CA GLY A 66 -16.65 -14.45 -6.20
C GLY A 66 -15.89 -15.73 -6.55
N LEU A 67 -15.47 -15.90 -7.80
CA LEU A 67 -14.61 -17.01 -8.22
C LEU A 67 -13.19 -16.82 -7.65
N LEU A 68 -12.65 -15.63 -7.78
CA LEU A 68 -11.31 -15.29 -7.28
C LEU A 68 -11.22 -15.45 -5.76
N GLU A 69 -12.23 -15.01 -5.02
CA GLU A 69 -12.29 -15.20 -3.56
C GLU A 69 -12.29 -16.70 -3.20
N ARG A 70 -13.07 -17.52 -3.91
CA ARG A 70 -13.05 -19.00 -3.73
C ARG A 70 -11.69 -19.60 -4.02
N VAL A 71 -11.02 -19.17 -5.09
CA VAL A 71 -9.66 -19.63 -5.44
C VAL A 71 -8.67 -19.26 -4.36
N LEU A 72 -8.64 -18.02 -3.91
CA LEU A 72 -7.72 -17.55 -2.89
C LEU A 72 -7.93 -18.25 -1.54
N ARG A 73 -9.19 -18.55 -1.17
CA ARG A 73 -9.52 -19.25 0.08
C ARG A 73 -9.27 -20.75 0.02
N LYS A 74 -9.72 -21.42 -1.05
CA LYS A 74 -9.66 -22.88 -1.15
C LYS A 74 -8.31 -23.39 -1.65
N ARG A 75 -7.68 -22.67 -2.59
CA ARG A 75 -6.38 -23.06 -3.18
C ARG A 75 -5.24 -22.28 -2.55
N ARG A 76 -4.88 -22.64 -1.33
CA ARG A 76 -3.78 -21.98 -0.60
C ARG A 76 -2.42 -21.95 -1.33
N LEU A 77 -2.25 -22.74 -2.39
CA LEU A 77 -1.04 -22.75 -3.21
C LEU A 77 -1.05 -21.68 -4.31
N PHE A 78 -2.20 -21.07 -4.63
CA PHE A 78 -2.28 -20.08 -5.71
C PHE A 78 -1.48 -18.81 -5.38
N VAL A 79 -1.61 -18.29 -4.15
CA VAL A 79 -0.88 -17.08 -3.73
C VAL A 79 0.64 -17.33 -3.67
N PRO A 80 1.16 -18.42 -3.06
CA PRO A 80 2.57 -18.78 -3.16
C PRO A 80 3.08 -18.92 -4.58
N PHE A 81 2.31 -19.56 -5.46
CA PHE A 81 2.69 -19.72 -6.86
C PHE A 81 2.79 -18.35 -7.57
N ALA A 82 1.78 -17.50 -7.42
CA ALA A 82 1.83 -16.11 -7.95
C ALA A 82 3.02 -15.34 -7.37
N GLY A 83 3.31 -15.49 -6.07
CA GLY A 83 4.47 -14.88 -5.42
C GLY A 83 5.80 -15.34 -6.01
N ILE A 84 5.96 -16.64 -6.26
CA ILE A 84 7.17 -17.19 -6.92
C ILE A 84 7.30 -16.64 -8.34
N LEU A 85 6.22 -16.62 -9.12
CA LEU A 85 6.22 -16.02 -10.46
C LEU A 85 6.63 -14.53 -10.41
N GLY A 86 6.12 -13.77 -9.43
CA GLY A 86 6.51 -12.38 -9.22
C GLY A 86 8.00 -12.25 -8.90
N SER A 87 8.54 -13.11 -8.03
CA SER A 87 9.97 -13.13 -7.72
C SER A 87 10.84 -13.45 -8.94
N VAL A 88 10.42 -14.44 -9.74
CA VAL A 88 11.10 -14.74 -11.00
C VAL A 88 11.05 -13.53 -11.94
N GLY A 89 9.90 -12.86 -12.05
CA GLY A 89 9.74 -11.65 -12.86
C GLY A 89 10.68 -10.52 -12.40
N VAL A 90 10.77 -10.25 -11.10
CA VAL A 90 11.67 -9.23 -10.55
C VAL A 90 13.13 -9.60 -10.78
N MET A 91 13.53 -10.85 -10.50
CA MET A 91 14.93 -11.31 -10.70
C MET A 91 15.35 -11.26 -12.16
N SER A 92 14.50 -11.70 -13.09
CA SER A 92 14.80 -11.66 -14.53
C SER A 92 14.89 -10.22 -15.04
N SER A 93 14.11 -9.30 -14.47
CA SER A 93 14.22 -7.88 -14.81
C SER A 93 15.53 -7.28 -14.32
N PHE A 94 15.97 -7.58 -13.10
CA PHE A 94 17.29 -7.17 -12.62
C PHE A 94 18.43 -7.75 -13.47
N ALA A 95 18.35 -9.03 -13.81
CA ALA A 95 19.33 -9.65 -14.68
C ALA A 95 19.39 -9.00 -16.07
N ALA A 96 18.26 -8.55 -16.61
CA ALA A 96 18.21 -7.82 -17.86
C ALA A 96 18.82 -6.40 -17.74
N ILE A 97 18.59 -5.71 -16.62
CA ILE A 97 19.17 -4.39 -16.34
C ILE A 97 20.70 -4.48 -16.21
N GLU A 98 21.19 -5.51 -15.54
CA GLU A 98 22.63 -5.78 -15.38
C GLU A 98 23.29 -6.33 -16.69
N GLY A 99 22.54 -6.46 -17.76
CA GLY A 99 23.05 -6.94 -19.05
C GLY A 99 23.24 -8.46 -19.13
N LEU A 100 22.80 -9.23 -18.13
CA LEU A 100 22.86 -10.70 -18.15
C LEU A 100 21.79 -11.33 -19.02
N LEU A 101 20.69 -10.61 -19.25
CA LEU A 101 19.59 -11.02 -20.11
C LEU A 101 19.23 -9.87 -21.09
N PRO A 102 18.59 -10.17 -22.23
CA PRO A 102 18.12 -9.16 -23.16
C PRO A 102 17.05 -8.26 -22.50
N LEU A 103 17.06 -6.94 -22.77
CA LEU A 103 16.13 -5.97 -22.15
C LEU A 103 14.64 -6.27 -22.40
N TRP A 104 14.29 -6.94 -23.53
CA TRP A 104 12.90 -7.33 -23.78
C TRP A 104 12.33 -8.29 -22.71
N VAL A 105 13.18 -8.98 -21.94
CA VAL A 105 12.77 -9.84 -20.81
C VAL A 105 12.02 -9.04 -19.75
N VAL A 106 12.33 -7.76 -19.55
CA VAL A 106 11.61 -6.87 -18.65
C VAL A 106 10.12 -6.81 -19.01
N TRP A 107 9.80 -6.73 -20.29
CA TRP A 107 8.42 -6.70 -20.79
C TRP A 107 7.67 -8.00 -20.50
N MET A 108 8.32 -9.14 -20.67
CA MET A 108 7.74 -10.44 -20.35
C MET A 108 7.58 -10.67 -18.85
N ALA A 109 8.38 -10.01 -18.04
CA ALA A 109 8.30 -10.07 -16.59
C ALA A 109 7.11 -9.27 -16.02
N MET A 110 6.65 -8.20 -16.71
CA MET A 110 5.59 -7.32 -16.23
C MET A 110 4.30 -8.03 -15.85
N PRO A 111 3.71 -8.89 -16.68
CA PRO A 111 2.51 -9.65 -16.31
C PRO A 111 2.69 -10.49 -15.04
N LEU A 112 3.87 -11.09 -14.84
CA LEU A 112 4.17 -11.94 -13.67
C LEU A 112 4.25 -11.09 -12.40
N VAL A 113 4.94 -9.95 -12.47
CA VAL A 113 5.06 -8.99 -11.37
C VAL A 113 3.69 -8.43 -11.01
N THR A 114 2.91 -8.03 -12.02
CA THR A 114 1.57 -7.46 -11.82
C THR A 114 0.60 -8.47 -11.20
N LEU A 115 0.60 -9.71 -11.70
CA LEU A 115 -0.22 -10.79 -11.14
C LEU A 115 0.12 -11.05 -9.68
N SER A 116 1.40 -11.13 -9.35
CA SER A 116 1.88 -11.32 -7.99
C SER A 116 1.46 -10.17 -7.08
N PHE A 117 1.60 -8.93 -7.54
CA PHE A 117 1.23 -7.74 -6.80
C PHE A 117 -0.28 -7.72 -6.48
N ALA A 118 -1.13 -7.85 -7.50
CA ALA A 118 -2.58 -7.88 -7.35
C ALA A 118 -3.04 -9.04 -6.43
N THR A 119 -2.47 -10.23 -6.61
CA THR A 119 -2.78 -11.41 -5.80
C THR A 119 -2.38 -11.20 -4.34
N GLY A 120 -1.21 -10.61 -4.08
CA GLY A 120 -0.77 -10.25 -2.73
C GLY A 120 -1.69 -9.23 -2.06
N CYS A 121 -2.10 -8.21 -2.80
CA CYS A 121 -3.05 -7.19 -2.34
C CYS A 121 -4.39 -7.83 -1.93
N TRP A 122 -5.02 -8.62 -2.81
CA TRP A 122 -6.30 -9.28 -2.53
C TRP A 122 -6.20 -10.31 -1.39
N ALA A 123 -5.10 -11.03 -1.32
CA ALA A 123 -4.87 -12.00 -0.27
C ALA A 123 -4.86 -11.33 1.10
N TRP A 124 -4.05 -10.31 1.31
CA TRP A 124 -3.99 -9.61 2.60
C TRP A 124 -5.26 -8.81 2.89
N ALA A 125 -5.91 -8.23 1.87
CA ALA A 125 -7.23 -7.64 2.02
C ALA A 125 -8.25 -8.65 2.57
N LEU A 126 -8.33 -9.85 2.01
CA LEU A 126 -9.20 -10.94 2.50
C LEU A 126 -8.91 -11.29 3.96
N PHE A 127 -7.64 -11.36 4.35
CA PHE A 127 -7.26 -11.68 5.73
C PHE A 127 -7.71 -10.58 6.70
N PHE A 128 -7.31 -9.32 6.47
CA PHE A 128 -7.57 -8.22 7.38
C PHE A 128 -9.04 -7.80 7.41
N CYS A 129 -9.75 -7.84 6.26
CA CYS A 129 -11.19 -7.61 6.23
C CYS A 129 -11.98 -8.69 6.99
N SER A 130 -11.50 -9.94 7.03
CA SER A 130 -12.16 -11.00 7.80
C SER A 130 -11.89 -10.91 9.31
N ARG A 131 -10.90 -10.15 9.74
CA ARG A 131 -10.45 -9.98 11.13
C ARG A 131 -10.19 -8.51 11.46
N PHE A 132 -11.15 -7.66 11.13
CA PHE A 132 -11.01 -6.24 11.42
C PHE A 132 -11.18 -6.00 12.93
N THR A 133 -10.06 -6.01 13.63
CA THR A 133 -9.95 -5.82 15.09
C THR A 133 -8.84 -4.82 15.39
N PHE A 134 -8.73 -4.38 16.64
CA PHE A 134 -7.60 -3.55 17.08
C PHE A 134 -6.26 -4.20 16.81
N GLU A 135 -6.15 -5.52 17.06
CA GLU A 135 -4.94 -6.27 16.76
C GLU A 135 -4.62 -6.27 15.26
N GLY A 136 -5.62 -6.42 14.40
CA GLY A 136 -5.46 -6.36 12.95
C GLY A 136 -4.93 -5.00 12.49
N VAL A 137 -5.51 -3.91 12.99
CA VAL A 137 -5.04 -2.54 12.69
C VAL A 137 -3.62 -2.31 13.22
N THR A 138 -3.34 -2.75 14.46
CA THR A 138 -2.00 -2.71 15.06
C THR A 138 -0.98 -3.43 14.18
N VAL A 139 -1.31 -4.62 13.69
CA VAL A 139 -0.45 -5.43 12.83
C VAL A 139 -0.19 -4.74 11.48
N MET A 140 -1.21 -4.14 10.86
CA MET A 140 -1.04 -3.39 9.61
C MET A 140 -0.06 -2.21 9.77
N ILE A 141 -0.23 -1.39 10.83
CA ILE A 141 0.65 -0.25 11.10
C ILE A 141 2.07 -0.70 11.48
N ALA A 142 2.18 -1.71 12.36
CA ALA A 142 3.47 -2.23 12.81
C ALA A 142 4.25 -2.90 11.66
N SER A 143 3.57 -3.64 10.78
CA SER A 143 4.20 -4.26 9.60
C SER A 143 4.73 -3.22 8.61
N TYR A 144 4.00 -2.10 8.46
CA TYR A 144 4.50 -0.97 7.69
C TYR A 144 5.74 -0.35 8.33
N GLY A 145 5.73 -0.07 9.64
CA GLY A 145 6.91 0.43 10.36
C GLY A 145 8.13 -0.51 10.22
N ALA A 146 7.91 -1.84 10.31
CA ALA A 146 8.96 -2.83 10.09
C ALA A 146 9.51 -2.79 8.65
N SER A 147 8.65 -2.60 7.65
CA SER A 147 9.09 -2.45 6.26
C SER A 147 9.98 -1.22 6.05
N LEU A 148 9.70 -0.12 6.76
CA LEU A 148 10.52 1.10 6.71
C LEU A 148 11.93 0.87 7.27
N LEU A 149 12.08 0.05 8.32
CA LEU A 149 13.40 -0.31 8.85
C LEU A 149 14.22 -1.07 7.81
N VAL A 150 13.59 -1.99 7.08
CA VAL A 150 14.24 -2.71 5.98
C VAL A 150 14.63 -1.74 4.86
N LEU A 151 13.70 -0.86 4.46
CA LEU A 151 13.90 0.08 3.36
C LEU A 151 14.95 1.14 3.67
N SER A 152 15.08 1.58 4.92
CA SER A 152 16.04 2.61 5.34
C SER A 152 17.50 2.16 5.24
N GLN A 153 17.75 0.85 5.25
CA GLN A 153 19.11 0.26 5.17
C GLN A 153 19.62 0.08 3.72
N GLY A 154 18.82 0.49 2.73
CA GLY A 154 19.11 0.13 1.34
C GLY A 154 18.85 -1.36 1.12
N VAL A 155 17.74 -1.69 0.47
CA VAL A 155 17.36 -3.10 0.27
C VAL A 155 18.25 -3.72 -0.78
N PRO A 156 19.04 -4.75 -0.46
CA PRO A 156 19.70 -5.53 -1.50
C PRO A 156 18.69 -6.04 -2.53
N TYR A 157 19.04 -6.04 -3.80
CA TYR A 157 18.21 -6.53 -4.89
C TYR A 157 17.58 -7.90 -4.60
N LEU A 158 18.33 -8.74 -3.91
CA LEU A 158 17.86 -10.07 -3.50
C LEU A 158 16.63 -10.02 -2.59
N ILE A 159 16.60 -9.11 -1.61
CA ILE A 159 15.46 -8.98 -0.69
C ILE A 159 14.24 -8.45 -1.45
N ALA A 160 14.41 -7.45 -2.31
CA ALA A 160 13.35 -6.93 -3.16
C ALA A 160 12.78 -8.02 -4.10
N ALA A 161 13.67 -8.81 -4.69
CA ALA A 161 13.30 -9.91 -5.58
C ALA A 161 12.60 -11.07 -4.86
N LEU A 162 12.94 -11.35 -3.62
CA LEU A 162 12.32 -12.42 -2.82
C LEU A 162 11.04 -11.98 -2.11
N ALA A 163 10.78 -10.68 -1.98
CA ALA A 163 9.61 -10.17 -1.27
C ALA A 163 8.27 -10.74 -1.81
N PRO A 164 8.00 -10.83 -3.13
CA PRO A 164 6.78 -11.45 -3.64
C PRO A 164 6.61 -12.91 -3.22
N ALA A 165 7.66 -13.72 -3.27
CA ALA A 165 7.62 -15.10 -2.82
C ALA A 165 7.37 -15.20 -1.31
N ALA A 166 7.99 -14.33 -0.51
CA ALA A 166 7.78 -14.27 0.92
C ALA A 166 6.33 -13.90 1.28
N VAL A 167 5.69 -12.98 0.53
CA VAL A 167 4.25 -12.69 0.64
C VAL A 167 3.42 -13.96 0.44
N GLY A 168 3.72 -14.72 -0.59
CA GLY A 168 3.01 -15.96 -0.90
C GLY A 168 3.22 -17.06 0.15
N VAL A 169 4.46 -17.27 0.59
CA VAL A 169 4.80 -18.28 1.60
C VAL A 169 4.13 -17.97 2.94
N THR A 170 4.21 -16.73 3.39
CA THR A 170 3.59 -16.30 4.66
C THR A 170 2.07 -16.43 4.61
N TRP A 171 1.44 -16.19 3.45
CA TRP A 171 0.02 -16.45 3.24
C TRP A 171 -0.36 -17.92 3.46
N LYS A 172 0.43 -18.86 2.94
CA LYS A 172 0.18 -20.30 3.12
C LYS A 172 0.09 -20.70 4.59
N PHE A 173 0.89 -20.08 5.45
CA PHE A 173 0.96 -20.36 6.88
C PHE A 173 0.09 -19.44 7.73
N ALA A 174 -0.57 -18.43 7.14
CA ALA A 174 -1.48 -17.54 7.86
C ALA A 174 -2.69 -18.32 8.39
N PRO A 175 -3.10 -18.12 9.65
CA PRO A 175 -4.26 -18.79 10.23
C PRO A 175 -5.55 -18.16 9.71
N PHE A 176 -6.17 -18.79 8.72
CA PHE A 176 -7.47 -18.33 8.19
C PHE A 176 -8.60 -18.55 9.18
N PRO A 177 -9.48 -17.57 9.37
CA PRO A 177 -10.72 -17.79 10.08
C PRO A 177 -11.59 -18.78 9.29
N ARG A 178 -12.15 -19.78 9.98
CA ARG A 178 -13.09 -20.76 9.40
C ARG A 178 -14.46 -20.17 9.05
N VAL A 179 -14.68 -18.89 9.38
CA VAL A 179 -15.97 -18.23 9.15
C VAL A 179 -16.11 -17.95 7.65
N ALA A 180 -17.13 -18.55 7.06
CA ALA A 180 -17.59 -18.20 5.72
C ALA A 180 -17.90 -16.69 5.69
N CYS A 181 -17.07 -15.92 4.99
CA CYS A 181 -17.44 -14.57 4.62
C CYS A 181 -18.37 -14.67 3.42
N CYS A 182 -19.55 -14.12 3.56
CA CYS A 182 -20.27 -13.46 2.47
C CYS A 182 -20.48 -14.26 1.17
N GLU A 183 -21.16 -15.38 1.26
CA GLU A 183 -22.00 -15.81 0.14
C GLU A 183 -23.07 -14.72 -0.04
N ASP A 184 -23.20 -14.16 -1.23
CA ASP A 184 -24.23 -13.19 -1.68
C ASP A 184 -24.24 -11.78 -1.09
N ARG A 185 -23.13 -11.06 -1.19
CA ARG A 185 -23.14 -9.62 -0.86
C ARG A 185 -22.90 -8.78 -2.11
N GLY A 186 -24.02 -8.42 -2.74
CA GLY A 186 -24.02 -7.64 -3.97
C GLY A 186 -23.67 -6.15 -3.78
N LEU A 187 -23.54 -5.47 -4.93
CA LEU A 187 -23.27 -4.04 -5.08
C LEU A 187 -24.23 -3.10 -4.31
N SER A 188 -25.41 -3.60 -3.87
CA SER A 188 -26.41 -2.78 -3.15
C SER A 188 -25.93 -2.26 -1.80
N SER A 189 -25.00 -2.98 -1.13
CA SER A 189 -24.40 -2.54 0.14
C SER A 189 -23.38 -1.41 -0.01
N PHE A 190 -22.98 -1.07 -1.23
CA PHE A 190 -21.96 -0.06 -1.53
C PHE A 190 -22.45 1.39 -1.39
N LYS A 191 -23.73 1.67 -1.61
CA LYS A 191 -24.23 3.06 -1.74
C LYS A 191 -24.03 3.91 -0.49
N GLU A 192 -24.20 3.33 0.69
CA GLU A 192 -24.04 4.06 1.94
C GLU A 192 -22.56 4.11 2.37
N GLY A 193 -22.02 5.29 2.51
CA GLY A 193 -20.61 5.53 2.91
C GLY A 193 -19.61 5.61 1.75
N THR A 194 -20.02 5.29 0.51
CA THR A 194 -19.17 5.45 -0.68
C THR A 194 -18.69 6.89 -0.85
N SER A 195 -19.55 7.87 -0.54
CA SER A 195 -19.17 9.29 -0.62
C SER A 195 -17.99 9.65 0.26
N CYS A 196 -17.90 9.10 1.48
CA CYS A 196 -16.76 9.31 2.36
C CYS A 196 -15.47 8.70 1.78
N ILE A 197 -15.55 7.48 1.21
CA ILE A 197 -14.40 6.84 0.59
C ILE A 197 -13.94 7.63 -0.63
N VAL A 198 -14.86 8.08 -1.49
CA VAL A 198 -14.54 8.92 -2.65
C VAL A 198 -13.86 10.22 -2.21
N LEU A 199 -14.35 10.88 -1.17
CA LEU A 199 -13.74 12.09 -0.65
C LEU A 199 -12.30 11.85 -0.14
N LEU A 200 -12.08 10.74 0.57
CA LEU A 200 -10.74 10.34 1.00
C LEU A 200 -9.82 10.05 -0.19
N ILE A 201 -10.34 9.40 -1.23
CA ILE A 201 -9.57 9.13 -2.45
C ILE A 201 -9.20 10.45 -3.16
N VAL A 202 -10.12 11.37 -3.32
CA VAL A 202 -9.86 12.69 -3.92
C VAL A 202 -8.78 13.41 -3.12
N PHE A 203 -8.84 13.39 -1.78
CA PHE A 203 -7.81 13.95 -0.92
C PHE A 203 -6.45 13.28 -1.12
N LEU A 204 -6.41 11.95 -1.23
CA LEU A 204 -5.18 11.20 -1.48
C LEU A 204 -4.57 11.50 -2.85
N LEU A 205 -5.41 11.65 -3.88
CA LEU A 205 -4.96 12.00 -5.23
C LEU A 205 -4.39 13.41 -5.27
N ALA A 206 -5.08 14.38 -4.66
CA ALA A 206 -4.56 15.74 -4.49
C ALA A 206 -3.23 15.75 -3.73
N GLY A 207 -3.13 14.99 -2.64
CA GLY A 207 -1.89 14.81 -1.89
C GLY A 207 -0.77 14.16 -2.72
N SER A 208 -1.10 13.33 -3.71
CA SER A 208 -0.11 12.71 -4.60
C SER A 208 0.46 13.72 -5.62
N VAL A 209 -0.39 14.61 -6.13
CA VAL A 209 0.05 15.73 -6.99
C VAL A 209 1.00 16.64 -6.22
N LEU A 210 0.60 17.07 -5.02
CA LEU A 210 1.42 17.93 -4.17
C LEU A 210 2.75 17.27 -3.79
N ARG A 211 2.74 15.97 -3.51
CA ARG A 211 3.95 15.21 -3.29
C ARG A 211 4.84 15.16 -4.52
N GLY A 212 4.28 15.01 -5.72
CA GLY A 212 5.04 15.04 -6.97
C GLY A 212 5.80 16.36 -7.15
N ILE A 213 5.13 17.49 -6.86
CA ILE A 213 5.75 18.83 -6.91
C ILE A 213 6.93 18.91 -5.92
N VAL A 214 6.75 18.42 -4.70
CA VAL A 214 7.81 18.41 -3.69
C VAL A 214 8.97 17.49 -4.10
N ASP A 215 8.67 16.29 -4.59
CA ASP A 215 9.71 15.33 -5.05
C ASP A 215 10.56 15.91 -6.21
N THR A 216 9.96 16.64 -7.14
CA THR A 216 10.70 17.29 -8.25
C THR A 216 11.53 18.47 -7.78
N ALA A 217 11.00 19.30 -6.89
CA ALA A 217 11.74 20.43 -6.31
C ALA A 217 12.98 19.96 -5.52
N GLU A 218 12.89 18.80 -4.84
CA GLU A 218 13.97 18.28 -3.99
C GLU A 218 14.91 17.30 -4.69
N SER A 219 14.53 16.69 -5.79
CA SER A 219 15.44 15.82 -6.58
C SER A 219 16.70 16.58 -7.02
N ASN A 220 16.58 17.88 -7.19
CA ASN A 220 17.68 18.79 -7.50
C ASN A 220 18.56 19.16 -6.28
N SER A 221 18.11 18.90 -5.04
CA SER A 221 18.78 19.32 -3.80
C SER A 221 19.33 18.19 -2.93
N GLY A 222 19.12 16.93 -3.27
CA GLY A 222 19.61 15.76 -2.48
C GLY A 222 18.90 15.57 -1.12
N GLY A 223 17.77 16.25 -0.86
CA GLY A 223 17.21 16.48 0.47
C GLY A 223 16.29 15.41 1.07
N LEU A 224 15.93 14.33 0.36
CA LEU A 224 14.91 13.37 0.85
C LEU A 224 15.42 12.32 1.86
N MET A 225 16.59 12.51 2.46
CA MET A 225 17.15 11.54 3.43
C MET A 225 16.32 11.42 4.72
N LEU A 226 15.64 12.49 5.14
CA LEU A 226 14.88 12.53 6.39
C LEU A 226 13.49 11.86 6.30
N ARG A 227 13.03 11.52 5.11
CA ARG A 227 11.71 10.86 4.90
C ARG A 227 11.54 9.57 5.70
N TRP A 228 12.60 8.76 5.82
CA TRP A 228 12.56 7.49 6.54
C TRP A 228 12.42 7.67 8.05
N PRO A 229 13.26 8.49 8.73
CA PRO A 229 13.06 8.82 10.14
C PRO A 229 11.66 9.38 10.44
N PHE A 230 11.17 10.34 9.65
CA PHE A 230 9.83 10.89 9.84
C PHE A 230 8.74 9.84 9.68
N SER A 231 8.82 8.97 8.65
CA SER A 231 7.86 7.88 8.46
C SER A 231 7.89 6.88 9.63
N LEU A 232 9.05 6.58 10.19
CA LEU A 232 9.19 5.71 11.38
C LEU A 232 8.57 6.35 12.61
N VAL A 233 8.83 7.65 12.85
CA VAL A 233 8.24 8.39 13.98
C VAL A 233 6.73 8.43 13.87
N LEU A 234 6.19 8.72 12.69
CA LEU A 234 4.74 8.74 12.46
C LEU A 234 4.11 7.35 12.65
N SER A 235 4.73 6.31 12.10
CA SER A 235 4.27 4.92 12.28
C SER A 235 4.30 4.52 13.76
N GLY A 236 5.37 4.85 14.47
CA GLY A 236 5.49 4.61 15.92
C GLY A 236 4.45 5.38 16.74
N GLY A 237 4.21 6.65 16.40
CA GLY A 237 3.17 7.47 17.03
C GLY A 237 1.76 6.93 16.81
N MET A 238 1.43 6.52 15.57
CA MET A 238 0.16 5.89 15.26
C MET A 238 -0.02 4.57 16.03
N LEU A 239 1.02 3.74 16.06
CA LEU A 239 1.02 2.49 16.79
C LEU A 239 0.79 2.71 18.29
N ALA A 240 1.54 3.64 18.89
CA ALA A 240 1.39 4.01 20.31
C ALA A 240 -0.03 4.52 20.61
N TYR A 241 -0.61 5.32 19.71
CA TYR A 241 -1.97 5.83 19.84
C TYR A 241 -3.01 4.70 19.82
N VAL A 242 -2.91 3.77 18.86
CA VAL A 242 -3.83 2.62 18.76
C VAL A 242 -3.72 1.73 20.02
N VAL A 243 -2.49 1.40 20.46
CA VAL A 243 -2.26 0.57 21.65
C VAL A 243 -2.79 1.25 22.90
N ARG A 244 -2.59 2.57 23.05
CA ARG A 244 -3.14 3.34 24.18
C ARG A 244 -4.67 3.34 24.20
N CYS A 245 -5.30 3.51 23.03
CA CYS A 245 -6.75 3.45 22.89
C CYS A 245 -7.29 2.06 23.22
N GLU A 246 -6.60 1.01 22.79
CA GLU A 246 -6.97 -0.37 23.11
C GLU A 246 -6.86 -0.64 24.61
N LYS A 247 -5.76 -0.19 25.26
CA LYS A 247 -5.59 -0.33 26.72
C LYS A 247 -6.73 0.35 27.48
N LYS A 248 -7.01 1.62 27.16
CA LYS A 248 -8.11 2.36 27.77
C LYS A 248 -9.46 1.65 27.59
N ARG A 249 -9.71 1.13 26.37
CA ARG A 249 -10.93 0.37 26.11
C ARG A 249 -11.06 -0.89 26.98
N ARG A 250 -9.96 -1.62 27.19
CA ARG A 250 -9.98 -2.83 28.05
C ARG A 250 -10.28 -2.49 29.50
N GLU A 251 -9.84 -1.31 29.94
CA GLU A 251 -10.15 -0.79 31.26
C GLU A 251 -11.64 -0.40 31.38
N ASP A 252 -12.21 0.23 30.33
CA ASP A 252 -13.61 0.67 30.30
C ASP A 252 -14.61 -0.47 30.00
N VAL A 253 -14.21 -1.59 29.40
CA VAL A 253 -15.08 -2.72 28.96
C VAL A 253 -15.37 -3.70 30.11
N ALA A 254 -14.85 -3.50 31.32
CA ALA A 254 -15.36 -4.23 32.45
C ALA A 254 -16.91 -4.09 32.63
N ASP A 255 -17.53 -3.10 31.96
CA ASP A 255 -18.93 -2.76 32.19
C ASP A 255 -19.94 -2.90 31.02
N VAL A 256 -19.58 -3.01 29.73
CA VAL A 256 -20.60 -3.07 28.63
C VAL A 256 -20.16 -3.77 27.33
N VAL A 257 -21.01 -4.73 26.93
CA VAL A 257 -20.84 -5.73 25.85
C VAL A 257 -20.84 -5.21 24.40
N GLY A 258 -19.95 -5.77 23.59
CA GLY A 258 -20.03 -6.19 22.17
C GLY A 258 -20.29 -5.16 21.05
N ALA A 259 -21.39 -4.46 21.03
CA ALA A 259 -21.84 -3.60 19.92
C ALA A 259 -21.06 -2.29 19.76
N ARG A 260 -20.37 -1.81 20.79
CA ARG A 260 -19.55 -0.59 20.78
C ARG A 260 -18.15 -0.79 20.19
N LEU A 261 -17.78 -2.01 19.83
CA LEU A 261 -16.41 -2.36 19.41
C LEU A 261 -16.05 -1.79 18.03
N ALA A 262 -16.92 -1.96 17.04
CA ALA A 262 -16.69 -1.46 15.68
C ALA A 262 -16.63 0.08 15.65
N LEU A 263 -17.55 0.74 16.33
CA LEU A 263 -17.60 2.21 16.46
C LEU A 263 -16.31 2.81 17.06
N SER A 264 -15.61 2.06 17.93
CA SER A 264 -14.37 2.57 18.55
C SER A 264 -13.17 2.54 17.61
N VAL A 265 -13.02 1.50 16.76
CA VAL A 265 -11.94 1.42 15.76
C VAL A 265 -12.13 2.49 14.70
N GLU A 266 -13.35 2.67 14.18
CA GLU A 266 -13.67 3.71 13.19
C GLU A 266 -13.35 5.12 13.68
N ARG A 267 -13.69 5.44 14.94
CA ARG A 267 -13.36 6.74 15.55
C ARG A 267 -11.87 6.97 15.67
N ILE A 268 -11.09 5.93 15.96
CA ILE A 268 -9.64 6.02 16.07
C ILE A 268 -9.03 6.28 14.68
N VAL A 269 -9.48 5.53 13.68
CA VAL A 269 -9.06 5.70 12.28
C VAL A 269 -9.39 7.11 11.79
N LEU A 270 -10.60 7.62 12.07
CA LEU A 270 -11.00 8.99 11.71
C LEU A 270 -10.10 10.04 12.37
N LYS A 271 -9.78 9.89 13.66
CA LYS A 271 -8.86 10.82 14.35
C LYS A 271 -7.45 10.77 13.76
N MET A 272 -6.96 9.60 13.37
CA MET A 272 -5.67 9.47 12.68
C MET A 272 -5.70 10.17 11.32
N TRP A 273 -6.80 10.01 10.53
CA TRP A 273 -6.98 10.76 9.30
C TRP A 273 -6.92 12.28 9.51
N MET A 274 -7.67 12.78 10.48
CA MET A 274 -7.68 14.22 10.80
C MET A 274 -6.29 14.72 11.20
N ALA A 275 -5.60 14.00 12.08
CA ALA A 275 -4.27 14.39 12.55
C ALA A 275 -3.23 14.41 11.41
N LEU A 276 -3.22 13.37 10.56
CA LEU A 276 -2.30 13.31 9.43
C LEU A 276 -2.65 14.34 8.36
N SER A 277 -3.93 14.59 8.09
CA SER A 277 -4.35 15.64 7.15
C SER A 277 -3.92 17.03 7.63
N LEU A 278 -4.10 17.34 8.90
CA LEU A 278 -3.64 18.60 9.47
C LEU A 278 -2.11 18.74 9.39
N LEU A 279 -1.38 17.67 9.71
CA LEU A 279 0.08 17.66 9.60
C LEU A 279 0.54 17.84 8.14
N PHE A 280 -0.17 17.22 7.19
CA PHE A 280 0.11 17.35 5.76
C PHE A 280 -0.02 18.81 5.30
N PHE A 281 -1.14 19.47 5.64
CA PHE A 281 -1.33 20.88 5.30
C PHE A 281 -0.36 21.81 6.04
N ALA A 282 -0.07 21.53 7.31
CA ALA A 282 0.90 22.31 8.06
C ALA A 282 2.31 22.21 7.46
N ALA A 283 2.71 21.03 7.01
CA ALA A 283 3.98 20.83 6.34
C ALA A 283 4.04 21.53 4.97
N LEU A 284 2.96 21.47 4.17
CA LEU A 284 2.89 22.22 2.91
C LEU A 284 3.01 23.73 3.13
N PHE A 285 2.27 24.26 4.10
CA PHE A 285 2.31 25.67 4.44
C PHE A 285 3.68 26.08 4.98
N GLY A 286 4.30 25.23 5.81
CA GLY A 286 5.68 25.43 6.30
C GLY A 286 6.68 25.55 5.17
N GLY A 287 6.63 24.65 4.18
CA GLY A 287 7.50 24.70 3.00
C GLY A 287 7.32 25.97 2.15
N PHE A 288 6.08 26.43 2.04
CA PHE A 288 5.80 27.71 1.37
C PHE A 288 6.43 28.89 2.12
N LEU A 289 6.37 28.90 3.45
CA LEU A 289 6.98 29.95 4.28
C LEU A 289 8.52 29.89 4.28
N GLU A 290 9.08 28.67 4.26
CA GLU A 290 10.54 28.46 4.20
C GLU A 290 11.14 28.88 2.85
N GLY A 291 10.33 29.00 1.80
CA GLY A 291 10.80 29.18 0.42
C GLY A 291 11.57 27.96 -0.11
N SER A 292 11.53 26.84 0.63
CA SER A 292 12.14 25.56 0.26
C SER A 292 11.36 24.42 0.90
N TYR A 293 11.39 23.24 0.29
CA TYR A 293 10.70 22.04 0.80
C TYR A 293 11.67 21.02 1.42
N ILE A 294 12.88 21.41 1.80
CA ILE A 294 13.92 20.49 2.29
C ILE A 294 13.45 19.75 3.56
N PHE A 295 12.93 20.44 4.54
CA PHE A 295 12.43 19.84 5.78
C PHE A 295 10.95 19.44 5.66
N SER A 296 10.12 20.37 5.26
CA SER A 296 8.68 20.21 5.13
C SER A 296 8.30 19.16 4.08
N GLY A 297 9.04 19.06 2.99
CA GLY A 297 8.85 18.06 1.95
C GLY A 297 9.03 16.62 2.46
N ASN A 298 10.02 16.39 3.31
CA ASN A 298 10.20 15.08 3.95
C ASN A 298 9.00 14.68 4.82
N ILE A 299 8.39 15.66 5.51
CA ILE A 299 7.15 15.43 6.29
C ILE A 299 5.99 15.15 5.35
N VAL A 300 5.81 15.90 4.27
CA VAL A 300 4.76 15.68 3.26
C VAL A 300 4.84 14.25 2.71
N VAL A 301 6.03 13.79 2.31
CA VAL A 301 6.25 12.44 1.79
C VAL A 301 5.95 11.37 2.84
N ALA A 302 6.40 11.58 4.08
CA ALA A 302 6.16 10.66 5.18
C ALA A 302 4.66 10.55 5.51
N VAL A 303 3.98 11.68 5.65
CA VAL A 303 2.52 11.73 5.93
C VAL A 303 1.74 11.08 4.80
N ARG A 304 2.04 11.42 3.53
CA ARG A 304 1.36 10.83 2.38
C ARG A 304 1.48 9.29 2.40
N SER A 305 2.63 8.80 2.81
CA SER A 305 2.89 7.37 2.95
C SER A 305 2.06 6.72 4.05
N MET A 306 1.85 7.42 5.16
CA MET A 306 0.97 6.95 6.24
C MET A 306 -0.50 6.95 5.84
N LEU A 307 -0.91 7.91 4.99
CA LEU A 307 -2.27 7.97 4.47
C LEU A 307 -2.61 6.76 3.60
N ASP A 308 -1.64 6.17 2.87
CA ASP A 308 -1.87 4.90 2.14
C ASP A 308 -2.19 3.75 3.12
N VAL A 309 -1.47 3.66 4.24
CA VAL A 309 -1.77 2.66 5.28
C VAL A 309 -3.17 2.87 5.85
N LEU A 310 -3.55 4.13 6.10
CA LEU A 310 -4.91 4.45 6.58
C LEU A 310 -5.98 4.15 5.55
N LEU A 311 -5.72 4.33 4.25
CA LEU A 311 -6.64 3.91 3.19
C LEU A 311 -6.89 2.40 3.29
N TRP A 312 -5.83 1.60 3.41
CA TRP A 312 -5.95 0.16 3.60
C TRP A 312 -6.79 -0.20 4.83
N VAL A 313 -6.51 0.42 5.97
CA VAL A 313 -7.28 0.22 7.21
C VAL A 313 -8.75 0.60 7.01
N THR A 314 -9.00 1.73 6.35
CA THR A 314 -10.36 2.23 6.09
C THR A 314 -11.13 1.29 5.18
N LEU A 315 -10.53 0.83 4.07
CA LEU A 315 -11.14 -0.13 3.15
C LEU A 315 -11.45 -1.47 3.82
N CYS A 316 -10.54 -1.95 4.68
CA CYS A 316 -10.78 -3.15 5.49
C CYS A 316 -11.95 -2.96 6.46
N GLY A 317 -12.00 -1.81 7.16
CA GLY A 317 -13.09 -1.49 8.08
C GLY A 317 -14.43 -1.38 7.40
N PHE A 318 -14.46 -0.69 6.26
CA PHE A 318 -15.68 -0.55 5.45
C PHE A 318 -16.15 -1.90 4.90
N SER A 319 -15.25 -2.70 4.33
CA SER A 319 -15.55 -4.05 3.86
C SER A 319 -16.14 -4.91 4.98
N TYR A 320 -15.56 -4.84 6.18
CA TYR A 320 -16.05 -5.56 7.35
C TYR A 320 -17.43 -5.08 7.81
N ALA A 321 -17.63 -3.76 7.96
CA ALA A 321 -18.87 -3.17 8.47
C ALA A 321 -20.03 -3.35 7.50
N LYS A 322 -19.80 -3.16 6.21
CA LYS A 322 -20.82 -3.29 5.15
C LYS A 322 -20.92 -4.71 4.59
N LYS A 323 -20.08 -5.62 5.07
CA LYS A 323 -20.04 -7.00 4.59
C LYS A 323 -19.79 -7.08 3.07
N ALA A 324 -19.08 -6.11 2.51
CA ALA A 324 -18.73 -6.05 1.10
C ALA A 324 -17.55 -6.99 0.79
N SER A 325 -17.47 -7.48 -0.44
CA SER A 325 -16.33 -8.32 -0.86
C SER A 325 -15.03 -7.52 -0.78
N PRO A 326 -14.02 -8.00 -0.02
CA PRO A 326 -12.71 -7.35 0.05
C PRO A 326 -12.03 -7.20 -1.32
N ILE A 327 -12.17 -8.22 -2.18
CA ILE A 327 -11.59 -8.19 -3.52
C ILE A 327 -12.20 -7.05 -4.33
N LEU A 328 -13.54 -6.92 -4.30
CA LEU A 328 -14.24 -5.84 -4.98
C LEU A 328 -13.81 -4.47 -4.45
N MET A 329 -13.75 -4.31 -3.11
CA MET A 329 -13.33 -3.06 -2.48
C MET A 329 -11.94 -2.62 -2.91
N PHE A 330 -10.98 -3.54 -2.89
CA PHE A 330 -9.61 -3.22 -3.26
C PHE A 330 -9.40 -3.08 -4.77
N SER A 331 -10.20 -3.78 -5.59
CA SER A 331 -10.15 -3.62 -7.05
C SER A 331 -10.82 -2.35 -7.57
N VAL A 332 -11.81 -1.80 -6.83
CA VAL A 332 -12.50 -0.56 -7.23
C VAL A 332 -11.85 0.67 -6.62
N PHE A 333 -11.46 0.61 -5.35
CA PHE A 333 -10.99 1.78 -4.61
C PHE A 333 -9.50 1.72 -4.24
N GLY A 334 -8.96 0.58 -3.80
CA GLY A 334 -7.59 0.47 -3.34
C GLY A 334 -6.58 0.59 -4.48
N ILE A 335 -6.49 -0.45 -5.29
CA ILE A 335 -5.52 -0.54 -6.39
C ILE A 335 -5.67 0.63 -7.39
N PRO A 336 -6.89 1.00 -7.87
CA PRO A 336 -7.01 2.15 -8.77
C PRO A 336 -6.57 3.47 -8.17
N THR A 337 -6.76 3.69 -6.87
CA THR A 337 -6.26 4.89 -6.19
C THR A 337 -4.72 4.91 -6.17
N ASP A 338 -4.09 3.77 -5.90
CA ASP A 338 -2.63 3.65 -5.95
C ASP A 338 -2.10 3.86 -7.37
N VAL A 339 -2.75 3.24 -8.37
CA VAL A 339 -2.42 3.43 -9.79
C VAL A 339 -2.53 4.91 -10.20
N ALA A 340 -3.64 5.56 -9.86
CA ALA A 340 -3.84 6.98 -10.16
C ALA A 340 -2.81 7.87 -9.43
N SER A 341 -2.50 7.56 -8.17
CA SER A 341 -1.48 8.27 -7.40
C SER A 341 -0.08 8.14 -8.04
N TRP A 342 0.25 6.95 -8.53
CA TRP A 342 1.52 6.71 -9.21
C TRP A 342 1.55 7.40 -10.58
N ALA A 343 0.47 7.29 -11.36
CA ALA A 343 0.38 7.96 -12.66
C ALA A 343 0.51 9.48 -12.54
N LEU A 344 -0.19 10.10 -11.59
CA LEU A 344 -0.09 11.54 -11.34
C LEU A 344 1.32 11.97 -10.94
N ARG A 345 2.03 11.14 -10.20
CA ARG A 345 3.38 11.45 -9.75
C ARG A 345 4.44 11.31 -10.83
N TYR A 346 4.35 10.28 -11.69
CA TYR A 346 5.43 9.92 -12.61
C TYR A 346 5.17 10.27 -14.06
N VAL A 347 3.90 10.42 -14.48
CA VAL A 347 3.54 10.63 -15.89
C VAL A 347 3.07 12.06 -16.16
N ALA A 348 2.31 12.67 -15.25
CA ALA A 348 1.67 13.96 -15.53
C ALA A 348 2.46 15.18 -15.05
N LEU A 349 3.30 15.05 -14.04
CA LEU A 349 3.93 16.20 -13.40
C LEU A 349 5.20 16.74 -14.06
N PRO A 350 6.14 15.93 -14.57
CA PRO A 350 7.32 16.45 -15.24
C PRO A 350 6.97 17.43 -16.37
N ASP A 351 6.06 17.04 -17.24
CA ASP A 351 5.66 17.86 -18.40
C ASP A 351 4.85 19.10 -18.00
N ALA A 352 4.05 19.00 -16.93
CA ALA A 352 3.25 20.13 -16.46
C ALA A 352 4.10 21.20 -15.73
N LEU A 353 5.19 20.80 -15.09
CA LEU A 353 6.07 21.73 -14.37
C LEU A 353 7.04 22.44 -15.32
N ASP A 354 7.49 21.78 -16.37
CA ASP A 354 8.30 22.40 -17.44
C ASP A 354 7.51 23.45 -18.23
N ALA A 355 6.17 23.30 -18.28
CA ALA A 355 5.28 24.28 -18.89
C ALA A 355 4.93 25.48 -17.99
N TRP A 356 5.33 25.46 -16.70
CA TRP A 356 5.06 26.57 -15.78
C TRP A 356 6.13 27.64 -15.95
N PRO A 357 5.76 28.88 -16.29
CA PRO A 357 6.75 29.95 -16.41
C PRO A 357 7.42 30.17 -15.05
N HIS A 358 8.72 29.99 -15.02
CA HIS A 358 9.56 30.38 -13.88
C HIS A 358 9.41 31.88 -13.68
N GLY A 359 8.49 32.29 -12.80
CA GLY A 359 8.30 33.65 -12.38
C GLY A 359 9.27 34.04 -11.28
#